data_5c53080f31df9c04b1157b84ed24896a
#
_entry.id   5c53080f31df9c04b1157b84ed24896a
#
_cell.length_a   1.000
_cell.length_b   1.000
_cell.length_c   1.000
_cell.angle_alpha   90.00
_cell.angle_beta   90.00
_cell.angle_gamma   90.00
#
_symmetry.space_group_name_H-M   'P 1'
#
loop_
_entity.id
_entity.type
_entity.pdbx_description
1 polymer ?
#
loop_
_entity_poly.entity_id
_entity_poly.type
_entity_poly.pdbx_seq_one_letter_code
_entity_poly.pdbx_strand_id
1 'polypeptide(L)'
;NYPVTVFCREESTEEYFASCTSGLGEHAQEDLPAFQKLEIRFVFQSGIDRGLVEELGSRFDVVCASPDIAQEIYDDMHLSEALMYDDVPDLVTGGAQTEYGSARESVLAAAFAAKKAALTVDRLAQKLSPANTRGEEGSCETRLITNTDGVIFRNAVPAGEDGYTQEQAREEAGRCILCHCDECIRGCAYLQHYKKFPRVLTREIYNNVSIIMGDHMMNKPINACSLCGQCTVTCPNGYDMADICHTARQNMVSTGKMPMAPHEFALYDMLFSNSEAFLCRNQPGHDRCRYVFFPGCQASAIAPATVKAAYLDLCERLEGGVALMLGCCGAICDWAGRYEMYGETSSFIDEQLEKLGRPEVIAGCPMCKKELSAHEGISIKGIWDVLLETGLPDRTQVPRRFALHDSCGARGDEKTRNAIRALAGKLGAELVDTS
;
A
#
# COMPACT_ATOMS: atom_id res chain seq x y z
N ASN A 1 18.45 12.98 -23.26
CA ASN A 1 19.74 12.38 -23.70
C ASN A 1 20.81 13.42 -23.55
N TYR A 2 21.85 13.11 -22.78
CA TYR A 2 23.04 13.97 -22.62
C TYR A 2 24.13 13.47 -23.57
N PRO A 3 24.92 14.36 -24.19
CA PRO A 3 26.10 13.94 -24.93
C PRO A 3 27.15 13.39 -23.96
N VAL A 4 27.66 12.20 -24.28
CA VAL A 4 28.64 11.49 -23.44
C VAL A 4 29.97 11.45 -24.14
N THR A 5 31.04 11.78 -23.41
CA THR A 5 32.44 11.59 -23.86
C THR A 5 33.16 10.69 -22.89
N VAL A 6 33.77 9.62 -23.35
CA VAL A 6 34.54 8.66 -22.57
C VAL A 6 36.02 8.92 -22.82
N PHE A 7 36.76 9.22 -21.75
CA PHE A 7 38.21 9.30 -21.75
C PHE A 7 38.76 7.99 -21.22
N CYS A 8 39.62 7.34 -21.97
CA CYS A 8 40.17 6.03 -21.62
C CYS A 8 41.67 5.93 -21.88
N ARG A 9 42.33 5.01 -21.18
CA ARG A 9 43.78 4.76 -21.29
C ARG A 9 44.14 3.92 -22.50
N GLU A 10 43.21 3.14 -22.97
CA GLU A 10 43.33 2.21 -24.09
C GLU A 10 43.58 2.94 -25.42
N GLU A 11 44.08 2.20 -26.40
CA GLU A 11 44.39 2.73 -27.71
C GLU A 11 43.28 2.71 -28.72
N SER A 12 42.26 1.85 -28.47
CA SER A 12 41.12 1.67 -29.38
C SER A 12 39.83 1.31 -28.64
N THR A 13 38.71 1.39 -29.35
CA THR A 13 37.41 0.97 -28.84
C THR A 13 37.39 -0.53 -28.51
N GLU A 14 38.00 -1.35 -29.36
CA GLU A 14 38.12 -2.79 -29.18
C GLU A 14 38.89 -3.15 -27.93
N GLU A 15 39.99 -2.49 -27.67
CA GLU A 15 40.81 -2.70 -26.48
C GLU A 15 40.07 -2.24 -25.20
N TYR A 16 39.36 -1.12 -25.27
CA TYR A 16 38.53 -0.63 -24.16
C TYR A 16 37.43 -1.65 -23.81
N PHE A 17 36.68 -2.15 -24.79
CA PHE A 17 35.68 -3.13 -24.53
C PHE A 17 36.24 -4.49 -24.11
N ALA A 18 37.40 -4.89 -24.60
CA ALA A 18 38.10 -6.09 -24.14
C ALA A 18 38.50 -5.98 -22.67
N SER A 19 39.00 -4.80 -22.23
CA SER A 19 39.36 -4.56 -20.82
C SER A 19 38.10 -4.58 -19.90
N CYS A 20 37.04 -3.95 -20.31
CA CYS A 20 35.77 -3.90 -19.54
C CYS A 20 35.06 -5.26 -19.48
N THR A 21 35.25 -6.13 -20.45
CA THR A 21 34.57 -7.42 -20.57
C THR A 21 35.43 -8.62 -20.20
N SER A 22 36.63 -8.38 -19.71
CA SER A 22 37.55 -9.44 -19.23
C SER A 22 36.85 -10.24 -18.11
N GLY A 23 36.36 -11.44 -18.44
CA GLY A 23 35.57 -12.29 -17.55
C GLY A 23 34.09 -12.49 -17.91
N LEU A 24 33.58 -11.79 -18.93
CA LEU A 24 32.19 -11.94 -19.41
C LEU A 24 32.04 -12.88 -20.62
N GLY A 25 33.13 -13.40 -21.18
CA GLY A 25 33.15 -14.28 -22.34
C GLY A 25 33.04 -13.56 -23.69
N GLU A 26 33.10 -14.33 -24.78
CA GLU A 26 33.18 -13.81 -26.18
C GLU A 26 31.93 -13.03 -26.63
N HIS A 27 30.79 -13.13 -25.93
CA HIS A 27 29.54 -12.48 -26.29
C HIS A 27 29.49 -10.96 -26.06
N ALA A 28 30.41 -10.42 -25.28
CA ALA A 28 30.45 -8.97 -24.99
C ALA A 28 30.83 -8.13 -26.25
N GLN A 29 31.46 -8.75 -27.25
CA GLN A 29 31.78 -8.07 -28.53
C GLN A 29 30.54 -7.91 -29.44
N GLU A 30 29.47 -8.68 -29.22
CA GLU A 30 28.24 -8.58 -30.01
C GLU A 30 27.45 -7.29 -29.70
N ASP A 31 27.67 -6.66 -28.53
CA ASP A 31 26.99 -5.43 -28.12
C ASP A 31 27.64 -4.15 -28.66
N LEU A 32 28.84 -4.23 -29.24
CA LEU A 32 29.56 -3.08 -29.83
C LEU A 32 28.71 -2.23 -30.79
N PRO A 33 27.92 -2.83 -31.69
CA PRO A 33 27.06 -2.07 -32.62
C PRO A 33 25.94 -1.30 -31.88
N ALA A 34 25.52 -1.73 -30.70
CA ALA A 34 24.52 -1.02 -29.89
C ALA A 34 25.12 0.26 -29.30
N PHE A 35 26.37 0.21 -28.84
CA PHE A 35 27.09 1.39 -28.30
C PHE A 35 27.36 2.43 -29.37
N GLN A 36 27.68 2.01 -30.58
CA GLN A 36 27.88 2.94 -31.71
C GLN A 36 26.64 3.76 -32.07
N LYS A 37 25.43 3.21 -31.81
CA LYS A 37 24.15 3.91 -32.03
C LYS A 37 23.87 4.98 -30.94
N LEU A 38 24.60 4.95 -29.83
CA LEU A 38 24.38 5.89 -28.73
C LEU A 38 25.16 7.21 -28.90
N GLU A 39 25.90 7.36 -30.01
CA GLU A 39 26.69 8.57 -30.34
C GLU A 39 27.69 8.96 -29.22
N ILE A 40 28.26 7.95 -28.52
CA ILE A 40 29.26 8.16 -27.47
C ILE A 40 30.60 8.52 -28.15
N ARG A 41 31.22 9.62 -27.71
CA ARG A 41 32.52 10.03 -28.17
C ARG A 41 33.59 9.43 -27.31
N PHE A 42 34.59 8.77 -27.89
CA PHE A 42 35.78 8.26 -27.20
C PHE A 42 37.00 9.12 -27.44
N VAL A 43 37.83 9.30 -26.38
CA VAL A 43 39.12 9.96 -26.42
C VAL A 43 40.13 8.97 -25.83
N PHE A 44 40.91 8.37 -26.71
CA PHE A 44 41.87 7.32 -26.37
C PHE A 44 43.21 7.88 -25.87
N GLN A 45 44.04 7.00 -25.27
CA GLN A 45 45.38 7.31 -24.75
C GLN A 45 45.40 8.53 -23.79
N SER A 46 44.32 8.68 -23.03
CA SER A 46 44.23 9.76 -22.06
C SER A 46 45.05 9.44 -20.81
N GLY A 47 45.96 10.32 -20.46
CA GLY A 47 46.60 10.27 -19.15
C GLY A 47 45.66 10.72 -18.08
N ILE A 48 44.98 9.75 -17.45
CA ILE A 48 43.96 10.05 -16.43
C ILE A 48 44.64 10.29 -15.10
N ASP A 49 44.67 11.56 -14.72
CA ASP A 49 45.19 12.04 -13.44
C ASP A 49 44.26 13.11 -12.86
N ARG A 50 44.59 13.60 -11.68
CA ARG A 50 43.83 14.64 -10.99
C ARG A 50 43.69 15.92 -11.80
N GLY A 51 44.75 16.30 -12.51
CA GLY A 51 44.74 17.50 -13.34
C GLY A 51 43.72 17.40 -14.49
N LEU A 52 43.65 16.25 -15.14
CA LEU A 52 42.64 16.01 -16.16
C LEU A 52 41.23 16.06 -15.59
N VAL A 53 40.96 15.45 -14.45
CA VAL A 53 39.62 15.47 -13.81
C VAL A 53 39.21 16.90 -13.45
N GLU A 54 40.10 17.70 -12.91
CA GLU A 54 39.88 19.13 -12.62
C GLU A 54 39.62 19.94 -13.91
N GLU A 55 40.33 19.67 -14.98
CA GLU A 55 40.11 20.29 -16.29
C GLU A 55 38.70 19.90 -16.84
N LEU A 56 38.37 18.61 -16.78
CA LEU A 56 37.06 18.11 -17.25
C LEU A 56 35.89 18.70 -16.44
N GLY A 57 36.05 18.87 -15.12
CA GLY A 57 35.05 19.53 -14.27
C GLY A 57 34.77 20.97 -14.69
N SER A 58 35.72 21.67 -15.34
CA SER A 58 35.49 22.99 -15.92
C SER A 58 34.80 23.00 -17.28
N ARG A 59 34.79 21.87 -17.98
CA ARG A 59 34.31 21.73 -19.38
C ARG A 59 33.01 20.95 -19.52
N PHE A 60 32.67 20.12 -18.56
CA PHE A 60 31.50 19.26 -18.58
C PHE A 60 30.62 19.55 -17.36
N ASP A 61 29.30 19.37 -17.51
CA ASP A 61 28.36 19.59 -16.41
C ASP A 61 28.53 18.56 -15.29
N VAL A 62 28.97 17.34 -15.60
CA VAL A 62 29.24 16.26 -14.64
C VAL A 62 30.38 15.39 -15.16
N VAL A 63 31.30 15.01 -14.28
CA VAL A 63 32.38 14.06 -14.56
C VAL A 63 32.09 12.75 -13.83
N CYS A 64 32.23 11.63 -14.53
CA CYS A 64 32.12 10.29 -13.93
C CYS A 64 33.47 9.57 -14.03
N ALA A 65 33.87 8.93 -12.96
CA ALA A 65 35.05 8.07 -12.92
C ALA A 65 34.67 6.65 -12.50
N SER A 66 35.42 5.64 -12.97
CA SER A 66 35.31 4.30 -12.38
C SER A 66 35.84 4.35 -10.92
N PRO A 67 35.37 3.46 -10.03
CA PRO A 67 35.80 3.44 -8.64
C PRO A 67 37.33 3.33 -8.49
N ASP A 68 37.96 2.50 -9.33
CA ASP A 68 39.41 2.27 -9.31
C ASP A 68 40.19 3.55 -9.64
N ILE A 69 39.74 4.25 -10.70
CA ILE A 69 40.35 5.52 -11.10
C ILE A 69 40.11 6.61 -10.04
N ALA A 70 38.89 6.66 -9.52
CA ALA A 70 38.56 7.64 -8.48
C ALA A 70 39.40 7.43 -7.23
N GLN A 71 39.62 6.19 -6.79
CA GLN A 71 40.46 5.84 -5.66
C GLN A 71 41.94 6.06 -5.92
N GLU A 72 42.42 5.86 -7.16
CA GLU A 72 43.80 6.15 -7.57
C GLU A 72 44.10 7.66 -7.53
N ILE A 73 43.09 8.49 -7.84
CA ILE A 73 43.27 9.96 -7.96
C ILE A 73 43.07 10.67 -6.61
N TYR A 74 42.17 10.13 -5.75
CA TYR A 74 41.78 10.75 -4.48
C TYR A 74 41.95 9.77 -3.33
N ASP A 75 43.00 9.95 -2.52
CA ASP A 75 43.38 9.07 -1.40
C ASP A 75 42.33 9.03 -0.25
N ASP A 76 41.55 10.10 -0.05
CA ASP A 76 40.65 10.30 1.10
C ASP A 76 39.15 10.42 0.67
N MET A 77 38.76 9.69 -0.35
CA MET A 77 37.37 9.77 -0.89
C MET A 77 36.37 9.06 0.00
N HIS A 78 35.32 9.76 0.44
CA HIS A 78 34.19 9.21 1.16
C HIS A 78 32.97 9.06 0.22
N LEU A 79 32.98 7.98 -0.54
CA LEU A 79 31.87 7.71 -1.46
C LEU A 79 30.59 7.36 -0.74
N SER A 80 29.51 8.09 -1.00
CA SER A 80 28.17 7.66 -0.65
C SER A 80 27.71 6.54 -1.58
N GLU A 81 27.72 5.29 -1.11
CA GLU A 81 27.22 4.13 -1.89
C GLU A 81 25.76 4.29 -2.36
N ALA A 82 24.96 5.04 -1.63
CA ALA A 82 23.57 5.29 -1.99
C ALA A 82 23.44 6.23 -3.19
N LEU A 83 24.34 7.20 -3.31
CA LEU A 83 24.28 8.24 -4.33
C LEU A 83 25.30 8.06 -5.44
N MET A 84 26.32 7.23 -5.25
CA MET A 84 27.49 7.11 -6.11
C MET A 84 28.17 8.49 -6.34
N TYR A 85 28.24 9.29 -5.30
CA TYR A 85 28.68 10.68 -5.32
C TYR A 85 29.54 10.97 -4.08
N ASP A 86 30.57 11.76 -4.25
CA ASP A 86 31.45 12.17 -3.17
C ASP A 86 31.36 13.68 -2.90
N ASP A 87 31.97 14.08 -1.79
CA ASP A 87 32.15 15.49 -1.41
C ASP A 87 33.06 16.28 -2.38
N VAL A 88 33.68 15.60 -3.36
CA VAL A 88 34.36 16.26 -4.48
C VAL A 88 33.29 16.80 -5.43
N PRO A 89 33.19 18.13 -5.65
CA PRO A 89 32.15 18.72 -6.47
C PRO A 89 32.13 18.10 -7.89
N ASP A 90 30.95 17.68 -8.29
CA ASP A 90 30.64 17.20 -9.64
C ASP A 90 31.31 15.89 -10.10
N LEU A 91 31.91 15.14 -9.18
CA LEU A 91 32.46 13.82 -9.46
C LEU A 91 31.48 12.73 -9.03
N VAL A 92 31.00 11.94 -9.97
CA VAL A 92 30.19 10.76 -9.78
C VAL A 92 31.04 9.52 -10.04
N THR A 93 30.92 8.50 -9.18
CA THR A 93 31.61 7.23 -9.43
C THR A 93 30.61 6.19 -9.95
N GLY A 94 30.92 5.59 -11.09
CA GLY A 94 30.14 4.52 -11.69
C GLY A 94 30.86 3.18 -11.58
N GLY A 95 30.19 2.16 -11.03
CA GLY A 95 30.72 0.80 -10.92
C GLY A 95 30.63 0.22 -9.52
N ALA A 96 30.91 -1.08 -9.38
CA ALA A 96 30.91 -1.78 -8.09
C ALA A 96 32.30 -1.68 -7.44
N GLN A 97 32.32 -1.36 -6.15
CA GLN A 97 33.57 -1.25 -5.38
C GLN A 97 34.10 -2.57 -4.80
N THR A 98 33.33 -3.65 -4.86
CA THR A 98 33.64 -4.93 -4.21
C THR A 98 33.71 -6.07 -5.19
N GLU A 99 34.67 -6.97 -5.02
CA GLU A 99 34.70 -8.26 -5.71
C GLU A 99 33.56 -9.14 -5.14
N TYR A 100 32.67 -9.57 -6.01
CA TYR A 100 31.59 -10.50 -5.70
C TYR A 100 32.02 -11.94 -6.01
N GLY A 101 31.42 -12.91 -5.32
CA GLY A 101 31.83 -14.30 -5.41
C GLY A 101 31.65 -14.99 -6.77
N SER A 102 30.96 -14.34 -7.71
CA SER A 102 30.80 -14.81 -9.08
C SER A 102 30.78 -13.67 -10.10
N ALA A 103 31.21 -13.93 -11.33
CA ALA A 103 31.18 -12.96 -12.42
C ALA A 103 29.75 -12.39 -12.65
N ARG A 104 28.72 -13.21 -12.49
CA ARG A 104 27.32 -12.77 -12.64
C ARG A 104 26.91 -11.77 -11.56
N GLU A 105 27.31 -12.00 -10.32
CA GLU A 105 27.02 -11.05 -9.21
C GLU A 105 27.75 -9.74 -9.40
N SER A 106 29.00 -9.77 -9.87
CA SER A 106 29.78 -8.58 -10.20
C SER A 106 29.13 -7.74 -11.28
N VAL A 107 28.61 -8.36 -12.35
CA VAL A 107 27.90 -7.67 -13.45
C VAL A 107 26.61 -7.03 -12.95
N LEU A 108 25.81 -7.74 -12.14
CA LEU A 108 24.58 -7.18 -11.59
C LEU A 108 24.86 -6.00 -10.65
N ALA A 109 25.88 -6.11 -9.80
CA ALA A 109 26.31 -5.04 -8.90
C ALA A 109 26.78 -3.80 -9.68
N ALA A 110 27.58 -4.00 -10.71
CA ALA A 110 28.03 -2.92 -11.61
C ALA A 110 26.86 -2.24 -12.31
N ALA A 111 25.87 -3.02 -12.78
CA ALA A 111 24.67 -2.49 -13.42
C ALA A 111 23.81 -1.66 -12.45
N PHE A 112 23.68 -2.08 -11.19
CA PHE A 112 22.97 -1.31 -10.16
C PHE A 112 23.71 -0.03 -9.81
N ALA A 113 25.04 -0.08 -9.63
CA ALA A 113 25.86 1.09 -9.36
C ALA A 113 25.79 2.10 -10.51
N ALA A 114 25.86 1.62 -11.76
CA ALA A 114 25.72 2.47 -12.94
C ALA A 114 24.33 3.16 -13.02
N LYS A 115 23.25 2.46 -12.65
CA LYS A 115 21.91 3.08 -12.59
C LYS A 115 21.83 4.18 -11.52
N LYS A 116 22.41 3.96 -10.34
CA LYS A 116 22.47 4.97 -9.28
C LYS A 116 23.28 6.18 -9.75
N ALA A 117 24.47 5.94 -10.32
CA ALA A 117 25.33 6.99 -10.87
C ALA A 117 24.61 7.79 -11.97
N ALA A 118 23.96 7.12 -12.92
CA ALA A 118 23.21 7.78 -13.99
C ALA A 118 22.09 8.69 -13.46
N LEU A 119 21.39 8.28 -12.41
CA LEU A 119 20.37 9.13 -11.79
C LEU A 119 21.00 10.33 -11.05
N THR A 120 22.14 10.15 -10.43
CA THR A 120 22.91 11.26 -9.80
C THR A 120 23.39 12.24 -10.86
N VAL A 121 23.94 11.76 -11.98
CA VAL A 121 24.32 12.59 -13.14
C VAL A 121 23.15 13.40 -13.68
N ASP A 122 22.00 12.76 -13.88
CA ASP A 122 20.78 13.41 -14.37
C ASP A 122 20.35 14.56 -13.45
N ARG A 123 20.42 14.36 -12.13
CA ARG A 123 20.07 15.39 -11.15
C ARG A 123 21.07 16.55 -11.12
N LEU A 124 22.36 16.25 -11.12
CA LEU A 124 23.40 17.25 -11.15
C LEU A 124 23.32 18.10 -12.43
N ALA A 125 23.14 17.46 -13.59
CA ALA A 125 22.98 18.15 -14.86
C ALA A 125 21.73 19.07 -14.88
N GLN A 126 20.68 18.72 -14.15
CA GLN A 126 19.49 19.55 -13.94
C GLN A 126 19.63 20.56 -12.80
N LYS A 127 20.77 20.61 -12.12
CA LYS A 127 21.03 21.45 -10.92
C LYS A 127 20.06 21.17 -9.78
N LEU A 128 19.65 19.89 -9.62
CA LEU A 128 18.85 19.40 -8.53
C LEU A 128 19.73 18.73 -7.46
N SER A 129 19.25 18.71 -6.22
CA SER A 129 19.96 17.99 -5.16
C SER A 129 20.06 16.49 -5.50
N PRO A 130 21.25 15.89 -5.47
CA PRO A 130 21.42 14.45 -5.73
C PRO A 130 20.76 13.57 -4.66
N ALA A 131 20.57 14.07 -3.44
CA ALA A 131 20.04 13.33 -2.31
C ALA A 131 18.51 13.47 -2.13
N ASN A 132 17.92 14.58 -2.58
CA ASN A 132 16.52 14.89 -2.30
C ASN A 132 15.57 13.89 -3.00
N THR A 133 14.60 13.35 -2.27
CA THR A 133 13.57 12.41 -2.76
C THR A 133 14.08 11.09 -3.37
N ARG A 134 15.35 10.71 -3.15
CA ARG A 134 15.90 9.45 -3.66
C ARG A 134 15.31 8.22 -2.98
N GLY A 135 14.95 8.33 -1.71
CA GLY A 135 14.46 7.17 -0.95
C GLY A 135 15.50 6.04 -0.85
N GLU A 136 15.06 4.87 -0.48
CA GLU A 136 15.86 3.67 -0.48
C GLU A 136 15.96 3.08 -1.90
N GLU A 137 17.06 3.33 -2.58
CA GLU A 137 17.35 2.79 -3.90
C GLU A 137 18.13 1.48 -3.75
N GLY A 138 17.47 0.44 -3.33
CA GLY A 138 18.08 -0.87 -3.14
C GLY A 138 17.21 -2.01 -3.64
N SER A 139 17.69 -3.22 -3.45
CA SER A 139 16.84 -4.41 -3.59
C SER A 139 15.82 -4.41 -2.47
N CYS A 140 14.55 -4.56 -2.79
CA CYS A 140 13.51 -4.83 -1.80
C CYS A 140 13.03 -6.28 -1.98
N GLU A 141 12.79 -6.95 -0.86
CA GLU A 141 12.12 -8.24 -0.91
C GLU A 141 10.68 -8.04 -1.38
N THR A 142 10.35 -8.62 -2.52
CA THR A 142 8.98 -8.64 -3.05
C THR A 142 8.52 -10.07 -3.25
N ARG A 143 7.24 -10.30 -2.99
CA ARG A 143 6.58 -11.57 -3.30
C ARG A 143 5.64 -11.34 -4.47
N LEU A 144 5.96 -11.94 -5.61
CA LEU A 144 5.11 -11.93 -6.78
C LEU A 144 4.34 -13.25 -6.84
N ILE A 145 3.03 -13.16 -6.94
CA ILE A 145 2.16 -14.30 -7.23
C ILE A 145 1.75 -14.16 -8.68
N THR A 146 2.30 -15.03 -9.52
CA THR A 146 1.95 -15.07 -10.93
C THR A 146 0.65 -15.84 -11.12
N ASN A 147 -0.34 -15.20 -11.75
CA ASN A 147 -1.56 -15.87 -12.14
C ASN A 147 -1.29 -16.81 -13.30
N THR A 148 -1.53 -18.12 -13.09
CA THR A 148 -1.36 -19.17 -14.10
C THR A 148 -2.68 -19.70 -14.65
N ASP A 149 -3.81 -19.11 -14.30
CA ASP A 149 -5.13 -19.53 -14.78
C ASP A 149 -5.20 -19.40 -16.31
N GLY A 150 -5.51 -20.50 -16.98
CA GLY A 150 -5.60 -20.54 -18.45
C GLY A 150 -4.25 -20.61 -19.18
N VAL A 151 -3.13 -20.66 -18.47
CA VAL A 151 -1.80 -20.81 -19.07
C VAL A 151 -1.60 -22.26 -19.52
N ILE A 152 -1.28 -22.45 -20.80
CA ILE A 152 -0.93 -23.76 -21.34
C ILE A 152 0.53 -24.06 -20.97
N PHE A 153 0.74 -25.11 -20.18
CA PHE A 153 2.07 -25.55 -19.82
C PHE A 153 2.89 -25.95 -21.06
N ARG A 154 4.11 -25.46 -21.16
CA ARG A 154 5.09 -25.81 -22.16
C ARG A 154 6.41 -26.19 -21.50
N ASN A 155 7.07 -27.23 -22.00
CA ASN A 155 8.37 -27.64 -21.46
C ASN A 155 9.42 -26.55 -21.72
N ALA A 156 10.39 -26.45 -20.82
CA ALA A 156 11.54 -25.59 -21.03
C ALA A 156 12.37 -26.06 -22.23
N VAL A 157 12.84 -25.11 -23.02
CA VAL A 157 13.79 -25.39 -24.10
C VAL A 157 15.18 -25.46 -23.48
N PRO A 158 15.90 -26.63 -23.57
CA PRO A 158 17.23 -26.73 -23.01
C PRO A 158 18.22 -25.87 -23.80
N ALA A 159 19.04 -25.12 -23.09
CA ALA A 159 20.18 -24.45 -23.69
C ALA A 159 21.28 -25.46 -24.03
N GLY A 160 21.96 -25.30 -25.17
CA GLY A 160 23.18 -26.03 -25.49
C GLY A 160 24.38 -25.54 -24.66
N GLU A 161 25.55 -26.17 -24.84
CA GLU A 161 26.80 -25.73 -24.18
C GLU A 161 27.18 -24.29 -24.53
N ASP A 162 26.86 -23.84 -25.75
CA ASP A 162 27.09 -22.48 -26.24
C ASP A 162 25.89 -21.53 -26.04
N GLY A 163 24.90 -21.91 -25.20
CA GLY A 163 23.69 -21.15 -24.99
C GLY A 163 22.55 -21.54 -25.96
N TYR A 164 21.63 -20.61 -26.22
CA TYR A 164 20.49 -20.81 -27.13
C TYR A 164 20.83 -20.40 -28.54
N THR A 165 20.41 -21.20 -29.52
CA THR A 165 20.29 -20.71 -30.91
C THR A 165 19.18 -19.66 -30.97
N GLN A 166 19.13 -18.88 -32.07
CA GLN A 166 18.10 -17.88 -32.25
C GLN A 166 16.68 -18.47 -32.25
N GLU A 167 16.51 -19.66 -32.81
CA GLU A 167 15.23 -20.36 -32.81
C GLU A 167 14.85 -20.85 -31.41
N GLN A 168 15.80 -21.47 -30.69
CA GLN A 168 15.60 -21.90 -29.32
C GLN A 168 15.28 -20.73 -28.38
N ALA A 169 15.96 -19.61 -28.55
CA ALA A 169 15.68 -18.38 -27.78
C ALA A 169 14.27 -17.83 -28.02
N ARG A 170 13.80 -17.87 -29.29
CA ARG A 170 12.41 -17.48 -29.62
C ARG A 170 11.39 -18.43 -29.06
N GLU A 171 11.66 -19.74 -29.07
CA GLU A 171 10.77 -20.74 -28.51
C GLU A 171 10.69 -20.61 -26.99
N GLU A 172 11.82 -20.44 -26.31
CA GLU A 172 11.86 -20.22 -24.86
C GLU A 172 11.20 -18.90 -24.48
N ALA A 173 11.42 -17.82 -25.24
CA ALA A 173 10.73 -16.55 -25.04
C ALA A 173 9.20 -16.67 -25.22
N GLY A 174 8.75 -17.57 -26.11
CA GLY A 174 7.31 -17.87 -26.31
C GLY A 174 6.65 -18.57 -25.11
N ARG A 175 7.42 -19.04 -24.13
CA ARG A 175 6.92 -19.56 -22.85
C ARG A 175 6.66 -18.46 -21.83
N CYS A 176 7.12 -17.26 -22.10
CA CYS A 176 6.98 -16.14 -21.17
C CYS A 176 5.51 -15.81 -20.93
N ILE A 177 5.14 -15.72 -19.66
CA ILE A 177 3.80 -15.31 -19.21
C ILE A 177 3.90 -13.94 -18.54
N LEU A 178 2.76 -13.27 -18.41
CA LEU A 178 2.68 -12.04 -17.64
C LEU A 178 2.93 -12.35 -16.17
N CYS A 179 4.13 -12.06 -15.69
CA CYS A 179 4.55 -12.34 -14.31
C CYS A 179 4.36 -11.14 -13.37
N HIS A 180 3.30 -10.38 -13.56
CA HIS A 180 2.89 -9.36 -12.60
C HIS A 180 1.81 -9.91 -11.68
N CYS A 181 1.86 -9.53 -10.42
CA CYS A 181 0.85 -9.87 -9.45
C CYS A 181 -0.36 -8.94 -9.63
N ASP A 182 -1.57 -9.49 -9.73
CA ASP A 182 -2.85 -8.78 -9.84
C ASP A 182 -3.88 -9.20 -8.78
N GLU A 183 -3.47 -9.93 -7.74
CA GLU A 183 -4.36 -10.48 -6.71
C GLU A 183 -5.23 -9.40 -6.05
N CYS A 184 -4.65 -8.24 -5.73
CA CYS A 184 -5.41 -7.12 -5.17
C CYS A 184 -6.45 -6.55 -6.17
N ILE A 185 -6.18 -6.60 -7.48
CA ILE A 185 -7.12 -6.15 -8.51
C ILE A 185 -8.26 -7.15 -8.63
N ARG A 186 -7.96 -8.44 -8.67
CA ARG A 186 -8.96 -9.52 -8.77
C ARG A 186 -9.93 -9.51 -7.58
N GLY A 187 -9.43 -9.23 -6.37
CA GLY A 187 -10.21 -9.19 -5.14
C GLY A 187 -10.92 -7.86 -4.85
N CYS A 188 -10.77 -6.82 -5.68
CA CYS A 188 -11.27 -5.48 -5.36
C CYS A 188 -12.07 -4.84 -6.50
N ALA A 189 -13.37 -4.67 -6.30
CA ALA A 189 -14.25 -4.02 -7.29
C ALA A 189 -13.82 -2.58 -7.64
N TYR A 190 -13.23 -1.85 -6.69
CA TYR A 190 -12.67 -0.52 -6.92
C TYR A 190 -11.51 -0.56 -7.92
N LEU A 191 -10.52 -1.43 -7.71
CA LEU A 191 -9.37 -1.57 -8.61
C LEU A 191 -9.76 -2.10 -9.98
N GLN A 192 -10.72 -3.03 -10.04
CA GLN A 192 -11.30 -3.52 -11.29
C GLN A 192 -12.03 -2.42 -12.07
N HIS A 193 -12.80 -1.57 -11.38
CA HIS A 193 -13.53 -0.46 -12.01
C HIS A 193 -12.59 0.53 -12.67
N TYR A 194 -11.52 0.94 -11.97
CA TYR A 194 -10.54 1.90 -12.51
C TYR A 194 -9.52 1.26 -13.47
N LYS A 195 -9.45 -0.06 -13.55
CA LYS A 195 -8.56 -0.83 -14.46
C LYS A 195 -7.11 -0.38 -14.38
N LYS A 196 -6.63 -0.06 -13.19
CA LYS A 196 -5.29 0.44 -12.94
C LYS A 196 -4.62 -0.36 -11.82
N PHE A 197 -3.32 -0.55 -11.95
CA PHE A 197 -2.53 -1.09 -10.85
C PHE A 197 -2.49 -0.10 -9.67
N PRO A 198 -2.47 -0.59 -8.43
CA PRO A 198 -2.43 0.24 -7.24
C PRO A 198 -1.35 1.33 -7.28
N ARG A 199 -0.15 1.01 -7.73
CA ARG A 199 0.95 1.97 -7.82
C ARG A 199 0.66 3.15 -8.75
N VAL A 200 -0.11 2.91 -9.83
CA VAL A 200 -0.52 3.99 -10.76
C VAL A 200 -1.52 4.89 -10.08
N LEU A 201 -2.53 4.30 -9.42
CA LEU A 201 -3.51 5.06 -8.63
C LEU A 201 -2.84 5.87 -7.51
N THR A 202 -1.88 5.29 -6.80
CA THR A 202 -1.10 6.00 -5.76
C THR A 202 -0.40 7.24 -6.31
N ARG A 203 0.25 7.10 -7.47
CA ARG A 203 0.91 8.23 -8.13
C ARG A 203 -0.09 9.32 -8.55
N GLU A 204 -1.23 8.91 -9.10
CA GLU A 204 -2.29 9.86 -9.49
C GLU A 204 -2.89 10.56 -8.27
N ILE A 205 -3.10 9.84 -7.17
CA ILE A 205 -3.56 10.40 -5.88
C ILE A 205 -2.53 11.39 -5.35
N TYR A 206 -1.25 11.03 -5.34
CA TYR A 206 -0.17 11.92 -4.91
C TYR A 206 -0.14 13.21 -5.73
N ASN A 207 -0.22 13.10 -7.05
CA ASN A 207 -0.27 14.25 -7.94
C ASN A 207 -1.49 15.13 -7.63
N ASN A 208 -2.67 14.51 -7.41
CA ASN A 208 -3.91 15.23 -7.09
C ASN A 208 -3.82 16.01 -5.77
N VAL A 209 -3.23 15.41 -4.74
CA VAL A 209 -3.01 16.05 -3.44
C VAL A 209 -2.06 17.24 -3.58
N SER A 210 -1.05 17.14 -4.45
CA SER A 210 -0.01 18.14 -4.68
C SER A 210 -0.50 19.36 -5.49
N ILE A 211 -1.64 19.28 -6.17
CA ILE A 211 -2.21 20.42 -6.94
C ILE A 211 -2.55 21.56 -5.97
N ILE A 212 -1.99 22.74 -6.22
CA ILE A 212 -2.29 23.97 -5.45
C ILE A 212 -3.53 24.65 -6.02
N MET A 213 -3.56 24.85 -7.35
CA MET A 213 -4.69 25.44 -8.07
C MET A 213 -4.98 24.59 -9.31
N GLY A 214 -6.24 24.21 -9.48
CA GLY A 214 -6.69 23.40 -10.61
C GLY A 214 -7.71 22.34 -10.21
N ASP A 215 -8.08 21.50 -11.18
CA ASP A 215 -9.09 20.46 -10.98
C ASP A 215 -8.51 19.24 -10.27
N HIS A 216 -9.16 18.85 -9.19
CA HIS A 216 -8.82 17.65 -8.42
C HIS A 216 -9.57 16.42 -8.96
N MET A 217 -9.17 15.96 -10.15
CA MET A 217 -9.83 14.87 -10.89
C MET A 217 -9.89 13.55 -10.10
N MET A 218 -8.94 13.34 -9.20
CA MET A 218 -8.88 12.11 -8.38
C MET A 218 -9.74 12.17 -7.12
N ASN A 219 -10.46 13.26 -6.84
CA ASN A 219 -11.36 13.33 -5.69
C ASN A 219 -12.42 12.22 -5.72
N LYS A 220 -13.02 11.95 -6.88
CA LYS A 220 -13.99 10.88 -7.03
C LYS A 220 -13.36 9.49 -6.81
N PRO A 221 -12.26 9.09 -7.46
CA PRO A 221 -11.55 7.85 -7.16
C PRO A 221 -11.15 7.73 -5.68
N ILE A 222 -10.57 8.75 -5.08
CA ILE A 222 -10.17 8.74 -3.67
C ILE A 222 -11.37 8.43 -2.76
N ASN A 223 -12.55 8.99 -3.03
CA ASN A 223 -13.77 8.77 -2.24
C ASN A 223 -14.52 7.49 -2.60
N ALA A 224 -14.23 6.86 -3.74
CA ALA A 224 -14.87 5.63 -4.16
C ALA A 224 -14.32 4.36 -3.46
N CYS A 225 -13.15 4.43 -2.84
CA CYS A 225 -12.62 3.34 -2.04
C CYS A 225 -13.45 3.16 -0.76
N SER A 226 -13.90 1.93 -0.48
CA SER A 226 -14.68 1.63 0.74
C SER A 226 -13.83 1.44 2.01
N LEU A 227 -12.53 1.64 1.95
CA LEU A 227 -11.57 1.49 3.05
C LEU A 227 -11.64 0.11 3.75
N CYS A 228 -12.02 -0.92 3.01
CA CYS A 228 -12.30 -2.24 3.58
C CYS A 228 -11.06 -3.10 3.88
N GLY A 229 -9.85 -2.69 3.47
CA GLY A 229 -8.60 -3.42 3.69
C GLY A 229 -8.44 -4.73 2.90
N GLN A 230 -9.35 -5.07 1.96
CA GLN A 230 -9.23 -6.31 1.19
C GLN A 230 -7.93 -6.37 0.39
N CYS A 231 -7.50 -5.25 -0.18
CA CYS A 231 -6.24 -5.17 -0.92
C CYS A 231 -5.03 -5.56 -0.08
N THR A 232 -5.00 -5.14 1.19
CA THR A 232 -3.92 -5.44 2.14
C THR A 232 -3.88 -6.93 2.48
N VAL A 233 -5.04 -7.52 2.79
CA VAL A 233 -5.15 -8.95 3.14
C VAL A 233 -4.75 -9.85 1.97
N THR A 234 -5.10 -9.45 0.75
CA THR A 234 -4.83 -10.23 -0.46
C THR A 234 -3.40 -10.03 -0.97
N CYS A 235 -2.79 -8.88 -0.68
CA CYS A 235 -1.47 -8.53 -1.20
C CYS A 235 -0.35 -9.29 -0.45
N PRO A 236 0.49 -10.08 -1.13
CA PRO A 236 1.61 -10.78 -0.49
C PRO A 236 2.68 -9.83 0.07
N ASN A 237 2.66 -8.55 -0.34
CA ASN A 237 3.57 -7.50 0.12
C ASN A 237 2.90 -6.51 1.09
N GLY A 238 1.68 -6.77 1.54
CA GLY A 238 0.97 -5.92 2.50
C GLY A 238 0.62 -4.52 1.98
N TYR A 239 0.51 -4.33 0.65
CA TYR A 239 0.18 -3.03 0.07
C TYR A 239 -1.23 -2.58 0.44
N ASP A 240 -1.36 -1.41 1.07
CA ASP A 240 -2.62 -0.88 1.58
C ASP A 240 -3.16 0.32 0.79
N MET A 241 -4.02 0.02 -0.20
CA MET A 241 -4.71 1.05 -0.97
C MET A 241 -5.76 1.80 -0.13
N ALA A 242 -6.31 1.16 0.90
CA ALA A 242 -7.30 1.77 1.77
C ALA A 242 -6.67 2.87 2.61
N ASP A 243 -5.49 2.62 3.20
CA ASP A 243 -4.74 3.63 3.96
C ASP A 243 -4.34 4.81 3.08
N ILE A 244 -3.87 4.56 1.85
CA ILE A 244 -3.53 5.62 0.89
C ILE A 244 -4.73 6.51 0.59
N CYS A 245 -5.90 5.92 0.32
CA CYS A 245 -7.12 6.69 0.07
C CYS A 245 -7.59 7.47 1.32
N HIS A 246 -7.48 6.86 2.48
CA HIS A 246 -7.86 7.47 3.75
C HIS A 246 -6.97 8.67 4.08
N THR A 247 -5.65 8.50 4.05
CA THR A 247 -4.67 9.58 4.23
C THR A 247 -4.88 10.72 3.24
N ALA A 248 -5.16 10.38 1.97
CA ALA A 248 -5.46 11.40 0.95
C ALA A 248 -6.74 12.19 1.28
N ARG A 249 -7.81 11.54 1.76
CA ARG A 249 -9.04 12.23 2.21
C ARG A 249 -8.75 13.20 3.34
N GLN A 250 -8.03 12.75 4.36
CA GLN A 250 -7.64 13.56 5.51
C GLN A 250 -6.85 14.80 5.10
N ASN A 251 -5.83 14.62 4.27
CA ASN A 251 -5.02 15.73 3.75
C ASN A 251 -5.85 16.71 2.94
N MET A 252 -6.70 16.20 2.04
CA MET A 252 -7.50 17.05 1.17
C MET A 252 -8.62 17.80 1.93
N VAL A 253 -9.17 17.19 2.98
CA VAL A 253 -10.14 17.86 3.87
C VAL A 253 -9.44 18.95 4.66
N SER A 254 -8.31 18.65 5.31
CA SER A 254 -7.57 19.62 6.13
C SER A 254 -7.04 20.81 5.32
N THR A 255 -6.76 20.60 4.03
CA THR A 255 -6.30 21.66 3.11
C THR A 255 -7.44 22.36 2.33
N GLY A 256 -8.70 22.05 2.64
CA GLY A 256 -9.87 22.64 2.00
C GLY A 256 -10.10 22.25 0.53
N LYS A 257 -9.44 21.18 0.07
CA LYS A 257 -9.48 20.70 -1.33
C LYS A 257 -10.51 19.59 -1.57
N MET A 258 -11.18 19.12 -0.54
CA MET A 258 -12.20 18.05 -0.62
C MET A 258 -13.56 18.59 -0.22
N PRO A 259 -14.54 18.66 -1.14
CA PRO A 259 -15.90 19.04 -0.80
C PRO A 259 -16.60 17.98 0.07
N MET A 260 -17.64 18.34 0.80
CA MET A 260 -18.45 17.40 1.58
C MET A 260 -19.28 16.45 0.70
N ALA A 261 -19.62 16.86 -0.51
CA ALA A 261 -20.58 16.16 -1.37
C ALA A 261 -20.45 14.63 -1.49
N PRO A 262 -19.24 14.04 -1.56
CA PRO A 262 -19.13 12.58 -1.62
C PRO A 262 -19.71 11.83 -0.43
N HIS A 263 -19.74 12.46 0.75
CA HIS A 263 -20.18 11.84 2.01
C HIS A 263 -21.28 12.65 2.70
N GLU A 264 -21.79 13.69 2.07
CA GLU A 264 -22.68 14.69 2.66
C GLU A 264 -23.90 14.05 3.31
N PHE A 265 -24.60 13.19 2.57
CA PHE A 265 -25.80 12.51 3.10
C PHE A 265 -25.52 11.74 4.39
N ALA A 266 -24.46 10.92 4.39
CA ALA A 266 -24.12 10.09 5.53
C ALA A 266 -23.58 10.89 6.72
N LEU A 267 -22.89 12.01 6.48
CA LEU A 267 -22.47 12.93 7.52
C LEU A 267 -23.65 13.63 8.19
N TYR A 268 -24.64 14.09 7.42
CA TYR A 268 -25.86 14.67 7.97
C TYR A 268 -26.72 13.64 8.71
N ASP A 269 -26.83 12.41 8.20
CA ASP A 269 -27.51 11.32 8.90
C ASP A 269 -26.83 11.01 10.24
N MET A 270 -25.51 11.04 10.30
CA MET A 270 -24.75 10.90 11.55
C MET A 270 -25.03 12.04 12.53
N LEU A 271 -24.99 13.29 12.06
CA LEU A 271 -25.29 14.45 12.89
C LEU A 271 -26.72 14.39 13.45
N PHE A 272 -27.71 14.02 12.63
CA PHE A 272 -29.08 13.80 13.06
C PHE A 272 -29.18 12.68 14.10
N SER A 273 -28.48 11.57 13.86
CA SER A 273 -28.46 10.42 14.78
C SER A 273 -27.88 10.76 16.15
N ASN A 274 -26.95 11.73 16.23
CA ASN A 274 -26.28 12.13 17.47
C ASN A 274 -26.86 13.43 18.07
N SER A 275 -27.95 13.97 17.51
CA SER A 275 -28.67 15.13 18.02
C SER A 275 -30.15 14.83 18.19
N GLU A 276 -30.96 15.05 17.16
CA GLU A 276 -32.44 14.97 17.22
C GLU A 276 -32.95 13.54 17.51
N ALA A 277 -32.26 12.51 16.98
CA ALA A 277 -32.65 11.12 17.13
C ALA A 277 -31.86 10.38 18.23
N PHE A 278 -30.99 11.08 18.95
CA PHE A 278 -30.16 10.48 19.99
C PHE A 278 -30.97 10.06 21.23
N LEU A 279 -30.70 8.86 21.73
CA LEU A 279 -31.27 8.36 22.97
C LEU A 279 -30.17 7.66 23.80
N CYS A 280 -30.04 8.03 25.06
CA CYS A 280 -29.17 7.36 26.02
C CYS A 280 -29.90 7.26 27.37
N ARG A 281 -30.32 6.04 27.80
CA ARG A 281 -31.05 5.82 29.04
C ARG A 281 -30.75 4.47 29.66
N ASN A 282 -30.75 4.44 30.99
CA ASN A 282 -30.76 3.20 31.73
C ASN A 282 -32.07 2.43 31.56
N GLN A 283 -32.02 1.12 31.73
CA GLN A 283 -33.20 0.27 31.75
C GLN A 283 -34.16 0.76 32.88
N PRO A 284 -35.48 0.82 32.63
CA PRO A 284 -36.46 1.17 33.68
C PRO A 284 -36.28 0.32 34.92
N GLY A 285 -36.23 0.96 36.09
CA GLY A 285 -36.02 0.29 37.36
C GLY A 285 -34.53 0.10 37.77
N HIS A 286 -33.59 0.57 36.97
CA HIS A 286 -32.15 0.56 37.26
C HIS A 286 -31.58 1.98 37.27
N ASP A 287 -30.97 2.38 38.37
CA ASP A 287 -30.22 3.66 38.44
C ASP A 287 -28.91 3.60 37.65
N ARG A 288 -28.30 2.40 37.58
CA ARG A 288 -27.11 2.09 36.79
C ARG A 288 -27.28 0.71 36.17
N CYS A 289 -26.80 0.57 34.92
CA CYS A 289 -26.79 -0.69 34.21
C CYS A 289 -25.36 -1.21 34.06
N ARG A 290 -25.22 -2.53 34.13
CA ARG A 290 -23.94 -3.19 33.87
C ARG A 290 -23.54 -3.16 32.38
N TYR A 291 -24.54 -3.13 31.49
CA TYR A 291 -24.38 -3.15 30.06
C TYR A 291 -25.06 -1.96 29.41
N VAL A 292 -24.60 -1.59 28.20
CA VAL A 292 -25.32 -0.71 27.29
C VAL A 292 -25.41 -1.33 25.91
N PHE A 293 -26.62 -1.45 25.37
CA PHE A 293 -26.84 -1.91 24.01
C PHE A 293 -26.70 -0.73 23.02
N PHE A 294 -25.76 -0.83 22.10
CA PHE A 294 -25.51 0.10 21.00
C PHE A 294 -25.78 -0.60 19.67
N PRO A 295 -27.00 -0.58 19.14
CA PRO A 295 -27.38 -1.29 17.91
C PRO A 295 -26.70 -0.70 16.65
N GLY A 296 -26.32 0.58 16.71
CA GLY A 296 -25.83 1.37 15.58
C GLY A 296 -26.97 2.08 14.82
N CYS A 297 -26.61 3.17 14.12
CA CYS A 297 -27.57 4.06 13.44
C CYS A 297 -28.39 3.32 12.38
N GLN A 298 -27.76 2.53 11.51
CA GLN A 298 -28.46 1.84 10.41
C GLN A 298 -29.47 0.81 10.89
N ALA A 299 -29.13 -0.02 11.87
CA ALA A 299 -30.08 -0.98 12.44
C ALA A 299 -31.29 -0.29 13.08
N SER A 300 -31.05 0.81 13.78
CA SER A 300 -32.08 1.61 14.44
C SER A 300 -33.04 2.27 13.43
N ALA A 301 -32.53 2.74 12.31
CA ALA A 301 -33.31 3.40 11.26
C ALA A 301 -34.10 2.39 10.40
N ILE A 302 -33.45 1.30 9.98
CA ILE A 302 -34.04 0.36 9.00
C ILE A 302 -34.93 -0.68 9.67
N ALA A 303 -34.58 -1.16 10.88
CA ALA A 303 -35.27 -2.25 11.56
C ALA A 303 -35.53 -1.96 13.06
N PRO A 304 -36.21 -0.86 13.42
CA PRO A 304 -36.42 -0.48 14.79
C PRO A 304 -37.17 -1.54 15.63
N ALA A 305 -38.08 -2.29 15.03
CA ALA A 305 -38.78 -3.38 15.69
C ALA A 305 -37.82 -4.52 16.09
N THR A 306 -36.84 -4.85 15.24
CA THR A 306 -35.81 -5.85 15.54
C THR A 306 -34.88 -5.36 16.65
N VAL A 307 -34.48 -4.09 16.60
CA VAL A 307 -33.66 -3.47 17.65
C VAL A 307 -34.37 -3.51 18.98
N LYS A 308 -35.67 -3.16 19.01
CA LYS A 308 -36.51 -3.25 20.22
C LYS A 308 -36.58 -4.68 20.75
N ALA A 309 -36.82 -5.66 19.89
CA ALA A 309 -36.90 -7.07 20.29
C ALA A 309 -35.56 -7.55 20.86
N ALA A 310 -34.43 -7.22 20.22
CA ALA A 310 -33.10 -7.56 20.70
C ALA A 310 -32.81 -6.91 22.07
N TYR A 311 -33.16 -5.64 22.23
CA TYR A 311 -33.00 -4.93 23.51
C TYR A 311 -33.80 -5.60 24.65
N LEU A 312 -35.05 -5.95 24.42
CA LEU A 312 -35.89 -6.61 25.41
C LEU A 312 -35.34 -8.01 25.77
N ASP A 313 -34.90 -8.78 24.79
CA ASP A 313 -34.26 -10.08 25.01
C ASP A 313 -32.97 -9.96 25.85
N LEU A 314 -32.13 -8.95 25.58
CA LEU A 314 -30.95 -8.67 26.39
C LEU A 314 -31.30 -8.29 27.82
N CYS A 315 -32.36 -7.48 28.03
CA CYS A 315 -32.84 -7.10 29.37
C CYS A 315 -33.33 -8.30 30.18
N GLU A 316 -33.92 -9.31 29.54
CA GLU A 316 -34.38 -10.53 30.19
C GLU A 316 -33.26 -11.49 30.55
N ARG A 317 -32.18 -11.53 29.75
CA ARG A 317 -31.09 -12.49 29.89
C ARG A 317 -29.94 -12.04 30.75
N LEU A 318 -29.69 -10.74 30.77
CA LEU A 318 -28.50 -10.19 31.40
C LEU A 318 -28.80 -9.59 32.77
N GLU A 319 -28.13 -10.12 33.79
CA GLU A 319 -28.23 -9.59 35.15
C GLU A 319 -27.45 -8.27 35.28
N GLY A 320 -28.02 -7.33 36.02
CA GLY A 320 -27.43 -6.01 36.28
C GLY A 320 -27.90 -4.89 35.36
N GLY A 321 -28.89 -5.19 34.52
CA GLY A 321 -29.57 -4.23 33.66
C GLY A 321 -28.80 -3.87 32.40
N VAL A 322 -29.56 -3.48 31.36
CA VAL A 322 -29.04 -3.08 30.01
C VAL A 322 -29.55 -1.68 29.70
N ALA A 323 -28.67 -0.69 29.66
CA ALA A 323 -29.00 0.62 29.10
C ALA A 323 -29.17 0.56 27.57
N LEU A 324 -29.88 1.51 27.00
CA LEU A 324 -30.02 1.65 25.56
C LEU A 324 -29.38 2.96 25.11
N MET A 325 -28.50 2.87 24.12
CA MET A 325 -27.91 4.04 23.46
C MET A 325 -28.17 3.93 21.95
N LEU A 326 -29.00 4.84 21.43
CA LEU A 326 -29.27 4.99 19.99
C LEU A 326 -28.49 6.19 19.48
N GLY A 327 -27.62 5.95 18.52
CA GLY A 327 -26.77 6.97 17.95
C GLY A 327 -25.83 6.40 16.88
N CYS A 328 -24.94 7.22 16.36
CA CYS A 328 -23.92 6.84 15.38
C CYS A 328 -22.53 6.84 16.04
N CYS A 329 -21.71 5.81 15.74
CA CYS A 329 -20.34 5.69 16.26
C CYS A 329 -19.34 6.66 15.61
N GLY A 330 -19.73 7.42 14.59
CA GLY A 330 -18.85 8.39 13.94
C GLY A 330 -17.96 7.81 12.83
N ALA A 331 -18.02 6.51 12.54
CA ALA A 331 -17.19 5.88 11.49
C ALA A 331 -17.21 6.63 10.15
N ILE A 332 -18.33 7.27 9.80
CA ILE A 332 -18.44 8.05 8.57
C ILE A 332 -17.54 9.30 8.57
N CYS A 333 -17.32 9.90 9.73
CA CYS A 333 -16.42 11.06 9.85
C CYS A 333 -14.98 10.63 9.57
N ASP A 334 -14.55 9.51 10.13
CA ASP A 334 -13.25 8.91 9.87
C ASP A 334 -13.11 8.56 8.38
N TRP A 335 -14.08 7.85 7.80
CA TRP A 335 -14.05 7.49 6.37
C TRP A 335 -14.04 8.68 5.44
N ALA A 336 -14.69 9.77 5.81
CA ALA A 336 -14.70 11.01 5.04
C ALA A 336 -13.42 11.86 5.23
N GLY A 337 -12.52 11.44 6.12
CA GLY A 337 -11.31 12.20 6.47
C GLY A 337 -11.58 13.44 7.32
N ARG A 338 -12.74 13.50 8.01
CA ARG A 338 -13.20 14.62 8.81
C ARG A 338 -12.75 14.48 10.27
N TYR A 339 -11.48 14.70 10.54
CA TYR A 339 -10.86 14.49 11.83
C TYR A 339 -11.52 15.24 12.99
N GLU A 340 -11.84 16.51 12.79
CA GLU A 340 -12.47 17.34 13.81
C GLU A 340 -13.85 16.79 14.19
N MET A 341 -14.69 16.52 13.20
CA MET A 341 -16.02 15.92 13.41
C MET A 341 -15.92 14.53 14.05
N TYR A 342 -14.90 13.74 13.70
CA TYR A 342 -14.66 12.44 14.33
C TYR A 342 -14.32 12.60 15.80
N GLY A 343 -13.40 13.52 16.15
CA GLY A 343 -13.01 13.83 17.53
C GLY A 343 -14.19 14.33 18.38
N GLU A 344 -15.00 15.24 17.82
CA GLU A 344 -16.22 15.73 18.48
C GLU A 344 -17.22 14.59 18.75
N THR A 345 -17.45 13.72 17.75
CA THR A 345 -18.36 12.57 17.87
C THR A 345 -17.85 11.57 18.91
N SER A 346 -16.55 11.27 18.90
CA SER A 346 -15.91 10.36 19.86
C SER A 346 -16.06 10.91 21.30
N SER A 347 -15.74 12.18 21.50
CA SER A 347 -15.90 12.85 22.79
C SER A 347 -17.34 12.84 23.28
N PHE A 348 -18.29 13.09 22.38
CA PHE A 348 -19.72 13.02 22.70
C PHE A 348 -20.14 11.62 23.18
N ILE A 349 -19.72 10.56 22.49
CA ILE A 349 -20.03 9.17 22.89
C ILE A 349 -19.39 8.85 24.25
N ASP A 350 -18.14 9.23 24.44
CA ASP A 350 -17.43 9.00 25.71
C ASP A 350 -18.14 9.69 26.89
N GLU A 351 -18.58 10.93 26.70
CA GLU A 351 -19.39 11.63 27.72
C GLU A 351 -20.70 10.90 28.06
N GLN A 352 -21.38 10.33 27.08
CA GLN A 352 -22.61 9.59 27.33
C GLN A 352 -22.34 8.28 28.07
N LEU A 353 -21.28 7.57 27.72
CA LEU A 353 -20.84 6.36 28.44
C LEU A 353 -20.43 6.68 29.87
N GLU A 354 -19.78 7.83 30.11
CA GLU A 354 -19.43 8.32 31.43
C GLU A 354 -20.68 8.58 32.29
N LYS A 355 -21.70 9.26 31.71
CA LYS A 355 -22.99 9.49 32.37
C LYS A 355 -23.71 8.21 32.79
N LEU A 356 -23.55 7.13 32.00
CA LEU A 356 -24.06 5.80 32.35
C LEU A 356 -23.18 5.04 33.36
N GLY A 357 -22.00 5.58 33.70
CA GLY A 357 -21.04 4.95 34.62
C GLY A 357 -20.16 3.89 33.99
N ARG A 358 -19.84 4.06 32.72
CA ARG A 358 -18.98 3.19 31.85
C ARG A 358 -19.41 1.72 31.84
N PRO A 359 -20.64 1.40 31.43
CA PRO A 359 -21.08 0.02 31.31
C PRO A 359 -20.32 -0.70 30.17
N GLU A 360 -20.32 -2.03 30.21
CA GLU A 360 -19.81 -2.82 29.07
C GLU A 360 -20.72 -2.62 27.85
N VAL A 361 -20.14 -2.25 26.69
CA VAL A 361 -20.89 -1.97 25.47
C VAL A 361 -21.20 -3.27 24.73
N ILE A 362 -22.47 -3.46 24.34
CA ILE A 362 -22.91 -4.53 23.47
C ILE A 362 -23.23 -3.91 22.10
N ALA A 363 -22.32 -4.11 21.12
CA ALA A 363 -22.49 -3.55 19.80
C ALA A 363 -23.34 -4.45 18.91
N GLY A 364 -24.34 -3.85 18.23
CA GLY A 364 -25.16 -4.54 17.22
C GLY A 364 -24.55 -4.52 15.80
N CYS A 365 -23.47 -3.77 15.60
CA CYS A 365 -22.82 -3.59 14.30
C CYS A 365 -21.29 -3.85 14.42
N PRO A 366 -20.71 -4.67 13.54
CA PRO A 366 -19.26 -4.92 13.57
C PRO A 366 -18.41 -3.66 13.40
N MET A 367 -18.89 -2.68 12.61
CA MET A 367 -18.17 -1.41 12.46
C MET A 367 -18.23 -0.59 13.75
N CYS A 368 -19.38 -0.51 14.39
CA CYS A 368 -19.49 0.16 15.70
C CYS A 368 -18.60 -0.51 16.75
N LYS A 369 -18.52 -1.85 16.75
CA LYS A 369 -17.58 -2.58 17.62
C LYS A 369 -16.14 -2.17 17.34
N LYS A 370 -15.72 -2.13 16.08
CA LYS A 370 -14.37 -1.72 15.68
C LYS A 370 -14.06 -0.30 16.12
N GLU A 371 -14.93 0.65 15.80
CA GLU A 371 -14.72 2.08 16.14
C GLU A 371 -14.65 2.30 17.64
N LEU A 372 -15.65 1.83 18.38
CA LEU A 372 -15.72 2.04 19.81
C LEU A 372 -14.65 1.26 20.59
N SER A 373 -14.10 0.17 20.03
CA SER A 373 -12.97 -0.54 20.65
C SER A 373 -11.65 0.25 20.62
N ALA A 374 -11.57 1.26 19.78
CA ALA A 374 -10.41 2.15 19.71
C ALA A 374 -10.42 3.24 20.80
N HIS A 375 -11.55 3.44 21.50
CA HIS A 375 -11.67 4.41 22.57
C HIS A 375 -11.07 3.85 23.87
N GLU A 376 -10.32 4.65 24.58
CA GLU A 376 -9.64 4.25 25.80
C GLU A 376 -10.64 3.92 26.93
N GLY A 377 -10.45 2.79 27.59
CA GLY A 377 -11.24 2.38 28.74
C GLY A 377 -12.65 1.85 28.42
N ILE A 378 -12.98 1.60 27.17
CA ILE A 378 -14.25 0.96 26.78
C ILE A 378 -14.08 -0.57 26.75
N SER A 379 -14.93 -1.29 27.53
CA SER A 379 -15.16 -2.73 27.37
C SER A 379 -16.29 -2.96 26.38
N ILE A 380 -16.05 -3.75 25.32
CA ILE A 380 -17.02 -3.96 24.25
C ILE A 380 -17.03 -5.40 23.75
N LYS A 381 -18.23 -5.92 23.50
CA LYS A 381 -18.45 -7.19 22.79
C LYS A 381 -19.55 -7.04 21.73
N GLY A 382 -19.61 -7.95 20.78
CA GLY A 382 -20.71 -7.99 19.81
C GLY A 382 -21.95 -8.65 20.40
N ILE A 383 -23.12 -8.28 19.91
CA ILE A 383 -24.38 -8.97 20.27
C ILE A 383 -24.31 -10.47 19.96
N TRP A 384 -23.61 -10.85 18.90
CA TRP A 384 -23.38 -12.24 18.50
C TRP A 384 -22.58 -13.03 19.54
N ASP A 385 -21.63 -12.40 20.24
CA ASP A 385 -20.87 -13.02 21.33
C ASP A 385 -21.82 -13.28 22.51
N VAL A 386 -22.63 -12.28 22.86
CA VAL A 386 -23.63 -12.39 23.95
C VAL A 386 -24.64 -13.51 23.67
N LEU A 387 -25.17 -13.58 22.46
CA LEU A 387 -26.12 -14.62 22.06
C LEU A 387 -25.51 -16.03 22.04
N LEU A 388 -24.22 -16.14 21.76
CA LEU A 388 -23.51 -17.42 21.89
C LEU A 388 -23.34 -17.85 23.34
N GLU A 389 -23.07 -16.89 24.23
CA GLU A 389 -22.89 -17.11 25.68
C GLU A 389 -24.21 -17.44 26.38
N THR A 390 -25.27 -16.70 26.07
CA THR A 390 -26.58 -16.80 26.78
C THR A 390 -27.59 -17.71 26.09
N GLY A 391 -27.32 -18.16 24.87
CA GLY A 391 -28.23 -18.95 24.06
C GLY A 391 -29.15 -18.10 23.16
N LEU A 392 -29.82 -18.76 22.24
CA LEU A 392 -30.78 -18.16 21.32
C LEU A 392 -32.21 -18.25 21.88
N PRO A 393 -33.13 -17.33 21.55
CA PRO A 393 -34.54 -17.46 21.87
C PRO A 393 -35.18 -18.75 21.32
N ASP A 394 -36.06 -19.39 22.08
CA ASP A 394 -36.61 -20.72 21.82
C ASP A 394 -37.41 -20.91 20.50
N ARG A 395 -37.60 -19.88 19.69
CA ARG A 395 -38.43 -19.91 18.47
C ARG A 395 -37.66 -19.73 17.17
N THR A 396 -36.40 -19.97 17.16
CA THR A 396 -35.53 -19.58 16.05
C THR A 396 -34.94 -20.76 15.29
N GLN A 397 -35.77 -21.62 14.69
CA GLN A 397 -35.24 -22.47 13.62
C GLN A 397 -35.54 -21.80 12.27
N VAL A 398 -34.50 -21.49 11.52
CA VAL A 398 -34.59 -20.96 10.16
C VAL A 398 -33.84 -21.91 9.22
N PRO A 399 -34.45 -23.07 8.89
CA PRO A 399 -33.83 -24.03 7.96
C PRO A 399 -33.83 -23.44 6.54
N ARG A 400 -32.91 -22.59 6.22
CA ARG A 400 -32.73 -21.97 4.91
C ARG A 400 -31.27 -21.91 4.54
N ARG A 401 -31.04 -21.91 3.24
CA ARG A 401 -29.70 -21.66 2.67
C ARG A 401 -29.46 -20.15 2.62
N PHE A 402 -28.32 -19.72 3.16
CA PHE A 402 -27.90 -18.31 3.17
C PHE A 402 -26.51 -18.16 2.60
N ALA A 403 -26.31 -17.12 1.82
CA ALA A 403 -25.00 -16.57 1.54
C ALA A 403 -24.65 -15.57 2.65
N LEU A 404 -23.51 -15.73 3.31
CA LEU A 404 -23.06 -14.82 4.35
C LEU A 404 -22.05 -13.84 3.77
N HIS A 405 -22.38 -12.55 3.82
CA HIS A 405 -21.46 -11.49 3.48
C HIS A 405 -20.85 -10.90 4.73
N ASP A 406 -19.53 -11.10 4.91
CA ASP A 406 -18.80 -10.46 5.99
C ASP A 406 -18.69 -8.95 5.73
N SER A 407 -19.18 -8.15 6.65
CA SER A 407 -19.11 -6.69 6.54
C SER A 407 -17.64 -6.21 6.58
N CYS A 408 -17.37 -5.03 6.01
CA CYS A 408 -16.02 -4.44 6.03
C CYS A 408 -15.45 -4.32 7.46
N GLY A 409 -16.30 -4.00 8.45
CA GLY A 409 -15.91 -3.91 9.86
C GLY A 409 -15.53 -5.25 10.50
N ALA A 410 -16.00 -6.38 9.97
CA ALA A 410 -15.67 -7.71 10.47
C ALA A 410 -14.49 -8.36 9.73
N ARG A 411 -14.01 -7.79 8.64
CA ARG A 411 -13.02 -8.42 7.75
C ARG A 411 -11.71 -8.78 8.47
N GLY A 412 -11.19 -7.90 9.29
CA GLY A 412 -9.99 -8.13 10.11
C GLY A 412 -10.26 -8.81 11.45
N ASP A 413 -11.53 -9.06 11.81
CA ASP A 413 -11.94 -9.66 13.09
C ASP A 413 -12.46 -11.09 12.87
N GLU A 414 -11.51 -12.03 12.88
CA GLU A 414 -11.82 -13.46 12.70
C GLU A 414 -12.75 -13.98 13.81
N LYS A 415 -12.60 -13.51 15.04
CA LYS A 415 -13.45 -13.89 16.17
C LYS A 415 -14.91 -13.51 15.88
N THR A 416 -15.16 -12.30 15.45
CA THR A 416 -16.51 -11.83 15.06
C THR A 416 -17.08 -12.66 13.91
N ARG A 417 -16.30 -12.93 12.86
CA ARG A 417 -16.75 -13.75 11.71
C ARG A 417 -17.12 -15.16 12.13
N ASN A 418 -16.29 -15.79 12.96
CA ASN A 418 -16.55 -17.14 13.46
C ASN A 418 -17.77 -17.18 14.39
N ALA A 419 -17.96 -16.18 15.24
CA ALA A 419 -19.13 -16.08 16.11
C ALA A 419 -20.44 -15.96 15.30
N ILE A 420 -20.47 -15.14 14.25
CA ILE A 420 -21.63 -14.99 13.37
C ILE A 420 -21.94 -16.32 12.64
N ARG A 421 -20.90 -17.03 12.15
CA ARG A 421 -21.07 -18.36 11.52
C ARG A 421 -21.60 -19.40 12.51
N ALA A 422 -21.10 -19.42 13.72
CA ALA A 422 -21.57 -20.31 14.77
C ALA A 422 -23.04 -20.05 15.14
N LEU A 423 -23.46 -18.78 15.21
CA LEU A 423 -24.86 -18.42 15.40
C LEU A 423 -25.74 -18.91 14.25
N ALA A 424 -25.32 -18.69 13.00
CA ALA A 424 -26.04 -19.17 11.83
C ALA A 424 -26.24 -20.68 11.88
N GLY A 425 -25.20 -21.44 12.26
CA GLY A 425 -25.29 -22.88 12.47
C GLY A 425 -26.28 -23.30 13.57
N LYS A 426 -26.26 -22.59 14.72
CA LYS A 426 -27.23 -22.84 15.82
C LYS A 426 -28.68 -22.52 15.41
N LEU A 427 -28.90 -21.61 14.46
CA LEU A 427 -30.19 -21.30 13.88
C LEU A 427 -30.62 -22.33 12.83
N GLY A 428 -29.85 -23.35 12.53
CA GLY A 428 -30.14 -24.35 11.49
C GLY A 428 -29.95 -23.82 10.07
N ALA A 429 -29.22 -22.70 9.89
CA ALA A 429 -28.92 -22.16 8.58
C ALA A 429 -27.83 -22.96 7.88
N GLU A 430 -28.04 -23.33 6.62
CA GLU A 430 -27.02 -23.85 5.73
C GLU A 430 -26.32 -22.65 5.06
N LEU A 431 -25.03 -22.46 5.39
CA LEU A 431 -24.21 -21.42 4.76
C LEU A 431 -23.65 -21.93 3.44
N VAL A 432 -23.86 -21.18 2.38
CA VAL A 432 -23.27 -21.44 1.06
C VAL A 432 -22.15 -20.44 0.77
N ASP A 433 -21.04 -20.95 0.25
CA ASP A 433 -19.95 -20.11 -0.22
C ASP A 433 -20.40 -19.30 -1.44
N THR A 434 -20.12 -18.01 -1.39
CA THR A 434 -20.22 -17.11 -2.53
C THR A 434 -18.81 -16.91 -3.08
N SER A 435 -18.33 -17.87 -3.86
CA SER A 435 -17.07 -17.75 -4.60
C SER A 435 -17.15 -16.74 -5.73
#